data_e25234efc6c4ab45e7a730889908020b
#
_entry.id   e25234efc6c4ab45e7a730889908020b
#
_cell.length_a   1.000
_cell.length_b   1.000
_cell.length_c   1.000
_cell.angle_alpha   90.00
_cell.angle_beta   90.00
_cell.angle_gamma   90.00
#
_symmetry.space_group_name_H-M   'P 1'
#
loop_
_entity.id
_entity.type
_entity.pdbx_description
1 polymer ?
#
loop_
_entity_poly.entity_id
_entity_poly.type
_entity_poly.pdbx_seq_one_letter_code
_entity_poly.pdbx_strand_id
1 'polypeptide(L)'
;MRKAISGVLTAIVTPFTAEGTLNLPALRQQVQRQLAAGNGIFCGGTNGEFFVLNEEEKIAIARTCVEEAAGRAPVVAHIGEVSTRETRRLGQQIALLGVDAVSAITPWFVPLKQEELINHYTAIADALSVPLFLYNIPARTGNTIAPETARQLARHENIVGIKDSAGSYDSLKGFLDAVRDIDGFDVLNGPDSLIHQGFVDGCSACISGLANVAPAEINAIWSRFHAGDIAGSRQAQEQVTGLRTDLYKVAFSPAAVKKALQLMGHEVGDSRYAVQFSDHQLQQIRDIIARYLA
;
A
#
# COMPACT_ATOMS: atom_id res chain seq x y z
N MET A 1 11.77 -17.06 -12.83
CA MET A 1 10.34 -16.73 -12.93
C MET A 1 10.05 -15.63 -11.91
N ARG A 2 9.36 -14.57 -12.32
CA ARG A 2 8.89 -13.51 -11.41
C ARG A 2 7.95 -14.09 -10.36
N LYS A 3 8.10 -13.69 -9.09
CA LYS A 3 7.17 -14.05 -8.02
C LYS A 3 5.85 -13.27 -8.24
N ALA A 4 4.75 -13.96 -8.32
CA ALA A 4 3.45 -13.32 -8.49
C ALA A 4 3.10 -12.52 -7.22
N ILE A 5 2.61 -11.31 -7.39
CA ILE A 5 2.05 -10.51 -6.30
C ILE A 5 0.55 -10.75 -6.27
N SER A 6 0.09 -11.49 -5.26
CA SER A 6 -1.32 -11.88 -5.13
C SER A 6 -1.81 -11.84 -3.69
N GLY A 7 -3.11 -11.76 -3.50
CA GLY A 7 -3.73 -11.75 -2.19
C GLY A 7 -3.70 -10.38 -1.50
N VAL A 8 -3.38 -10.37 -0.22
CA VAL A 8 -3.36 -9.15 0.59
C VAL A 8 -1.93 -8.72 0.87
N LEU A 9 -1.58 -7.46 0.56
CA LEU A 9 -0.39 -6.81 1.09
C LEU A 9 -0.81 -5.70 2.05
N THR A 10 -0.18 -5.64 3.20
CA THR A 10 -0.42 -4.57 4.16
C THR A 10 0.44 -3.36 3.80
N ALA A 11 -0.20 -2.21 3.56
CA ALA A 11 0.49 -0.91 3.51
C ALA A 11 0.96 -0.57 4.94
N ILE A 12 2.08 -1.19 5.35
CA ILE A 12 2.53 -1.22 6.74
C ILE A 12 2.87 0.18 7.25
N VAL A 13 2.50 0.48 8.49
CA VAL A 13 2.89 1.71 9.17
C VAL A 13 4.39 1.73 9.47
N THR A 14 4.99 2.91 9.54
CA THR A 14 6.36 3.10 10.03
C THR A 14 6.30 3.47 11.51
N PRO A 15 6.71 2.59 12.43
CA PRO A 15 6.79 2.91 13.85
C PRO A 15 7.90 3.91 14.15
N PHE A 16 7.61 4.86 15.08
CA PHE A 16 8.59 5.80 15.59
C PHE A 16 8.70 5.69 17.12
N THR A 17 9.83 6.12 17.66
CA THR A 17 10.03 6.31 19.11
C THR A 17 9.34 7.60 19.58
N ALA A 18 9.34 7.86 20.87
CA ALA A 18 8.84 9.10 21.44
C ALA A 18 9.63 10.33 20.95
N GLU A 19 10.91 10.15 20.63
CA GLU A 19 11.80 11.19 20.06
C GLU A 19 11.62 11.36 18.55
N GLY A 20 10.74 10.55 17.93
CA GLY A 20 10.47 10.60 16.51
C GLY A 20 11.50 9.90 15.63
N THR A 21 12.41 9.07 16.16
CA THR A 21 13.32 8.22 15.37
C THR A 21 12.63 6.92 14.95
N LEU A 22 13.20 6.18 13.99
CA LEU A 22 12.66 4.88 13.59
C LEU A 22 12.67 3.89 14.76
N ASN A 23 11.54 3.22 15.01
CA ASN A 23 11.44 2.08 15.93
C ASN A 23 11.45 0.77 15.13
N LEU A 24 12.63 0.33 14.71
CA LEU A 24 12.78 -0.90 13.91
C LEU A 24 12.35 -2.17 14.66
N PRO A 25 12.59 -2.33 15.98
CA PRO A 25 12.01 -3.46 16.74
C PRO A 25 10.49 -3.54 16.63
N ALA A 26 9.79 -2.43 16.79
CA ALA A 26 8.33 -2.40 16.64
C ALA A 26 7.90 -2.66 15.18
N LEU A 27 8.67 -2.20 14.18
CA LEU A 27 8.41 -2.53 12.77
C LEU A 27 8.49 -4.04 12.54
N ARG A 28 9.50 -4.73 13.08
CA ARG A 28 9.62 -6.20 13.00
C ARG A 28 8.39 -6.89 13.59
N GLN A 29 7.90 -6.45 14.74
CA GLN A 29 6.68 -6.98 15.34
C GLN A 29 5.46 -6.77 14.44
N GLN A 30 5.32 -5.60 13.81
CA GLN A 30 4.22 -5.35 12.88
C GLN A 30 4.33 -6.25 11.63
N VAL A 31 5.52 -6.47 11.08
CA VAL A 31 5.74 -7.42 9.98
C VAL A 31 5.30 -8.82 10.39
N GLN A 32 5.72 -9.32 11.56
CA GLN A 32 5.34 -10.66 12.04
C GLN A 32 3.82 -10.82 12.19
N ARG A 33 3.11 -9.78 12.68
CA ARG A 33 1.65 -9.81 12.75
C ARG A 33 1.00 -10.01 11.38
N GLN A 34 1.54 -9.36 10.36
CA GLN A 34 1.02 -9.49 9.00
C GLN A 34 1.30 -10.88 8.41
N LEU A 35 2.50 -11.37 8.60
CA LEU A 35 2.88 -12.72 8.17
C LEU A 35 2.03 -13.81 8.85
N ALA A 36 1.74 -13.66 10.15
CA ALA A 36 0.87 -14.57 10.89
C ALA A 36 -0.57 -14.59 10.34
N ALA A 37 -1.03 -13.48 9.78
CA ALA A 37 -2.33 -13.39 9.11
C ALA A 37 -2.30 -13.84 7.63
N GLY A 38 -1.14 -14.24 7.09
CA GLY A 38 -0.98 -14.62 5.69
C GLY A 38 -0.85 -13.44 4.73
N ASN A 39 -0.55 -12.24 5.22
CA ASN A 39 -0.42 -11.03 4.41
C ASN A 39 1.04 -10.80 3.98
N GLY A 40 1.22 -10.29 2.74
CA GLY A 40 2.48 -9.70 2.31
C GLY A 40 2.65 -8.26 2.82
N ILE A 41 3.78 -7.65 2.48
CA ILE A 41 4.17 -6.33 2.97
C ILE A 41 4.30 -5.34 1.81
N PHE A 42 3.67 -4.17 1.96
CA PHE A 42 3.93 -2.98 1.15
C PHE A 42 4.48 -1.90 2.08
N CYS A 43 5.80 -1.68 2.05
CA CYS A 43 6.47 -0.76 2.97
C CYS A 43 6.80 0.60 2.34
N GLY A 44 6.95 1.62 3.18
CA GLY A 44 7.32 2.98 2.77
C GLY A 44 6.28 3.68 1.88
N GLY A 45 5.01 3.24 1.89
CA GLY A 45 3.94 3.92 1.17
C GLY A 45 3.26 5.03 1.99
N THR A 46 2.06 5.43 1.59
CA THR A 46 1.32 6.52 2.25
C THR A 46 1.04 6.23 3.73
N ASN A 47 0.61 4.99 4.07
CA ASN A 47 0.42 4.59 5.47
C ASN A 47 1.75 4.46 6.24
N GLY A 48 2.86 4.21 5.53
CA GLY A 48 4.20 4.25 6.07
C GLY A 48 4.80 5.66 6.17
N GLU A 49 4.02 6.70 5.90
CA GLU A 49 4.42 8.12 6.02
C GLU A 49 5.68 8.48 5.22
N PHE A 50 5.84 7.91 4.00
CA PHE A 50 7.06 8.09 3.17
C PHE A 50 7.46 9.55 2.97
N PHE A 51 6.49 10.47 2.98
CA PHE A 51 6.66 11.90 2.73
C PHE A 51 7.35 12.66 3.88
N VAL A 52 7.57 12.02 5.03
CA VAL A 52 8.33 12.57 6.18
C VAL A 52 9.58 11.74 6.51
N LEU A 53 9.95 10.81 5.64
CA LEU A 53 11.13 9.96 5.79
C LEU A 53 12.26 10.46 4.88
N ASN A 54 13.48 10.45 5.39
CA ASN A 54 14.66 10.61 4.57
C ASN A 54 15.03 9.30 3.84
N GLU A 55 16.01 9.35 2.94
CA GLU A 55 16.40 8.20 2.14
C GLU A 55 16.94 7.03 2.97
N GLU A 56 17.79 7.33 3.94
CA GLU A 56 18.39 6.31 4.81
C GLU A 56 17.31 5.55 5.59
N GLU A 57 16.29 6.26 6.06
CA GLU A 57 15.14 5.67 6.75
C GLU A 57 14.31 4.78 5.83
N LYS A 58 14.05 5.20 4.58
CA LYS A 58 13.34 4.39 3.58
C LYS A 58 14.07 3.08 3.30
N ILE A 59 15.40 3.15 3.16
CA ILE A 59 16.26 1.98 2.96
C ILE A 59 16.24 1.06 4.20
N ALA A 60 16.34 1.63 5.41
CA ALA A 60 16.30 0.87 6.65
C ALA A 60 14.98 0.13 6.85
N ILE A 61 13.85 0.78 6.53
CA ILE A 61 12.50 0.18 6.58
C ILE A 61 12.41 -0.98 5.58
N ALA A 62 12.79 -0.77 4.31
CA ALA A 62 12.74 -1.81 3.30
C ALA A 62 13.61 -3.02 3.68
N ARG A 63 14.84 -2.78 4.14
CA ARG A 63 15.75 -3.82 4.65
C ARG A 63 15.12 -4.61 5.78
N THR A 64 14.57 -3.93 6.79
CA THR A 64 13.92 -4.57 7.95
C THR A 64 12.74 -5.44 7.51
N CYS A 65 11.92 -4.96 6.57
CA CYS A 65 10.79 -5.74 6.06
C CYS A 65 11.25 -6.99 5.31
N VAL A 66 12.29 -6.90 4.47
CA VAL A 66 12.84 -8.04 3.72
C VAL A 66 13.46 -9.07 4.68
N GLU A 67 14.30 -8.62 5.62
CA GLU A 67 14.92 -9.50 6.62
C GLU A 67 13.87 -10.24 7.43
N GLU A 68 12.84 -9.52 7.90
CA GLU A 68 11.81 -10.09 8.75
C GLU A 68 10.85 -10.99 7.99
N ALA A 69 10.51 -10.65 6.73
CA ALA A 69 9.71 -11.52 5.88
C ALA A 69 10.45 -12.82 5.53
N ALA A 70 11.78 -12.76 5.36
CA ALA A 70 12.65 -13.91 5.11
C ALA A 70 12.10 -14.84 3.99
N GLY A 71 11.55 -14.27 2.92
CA GLY A 71 10.97 -15.01 1.79
C GLY A 71 9.61 -15.66 2.03
N ARG A 72 9.05 -15.58 3.25
CA ARG A 72 7.74 -16.19 3.62
C ARG A 72 6.54 -15.53 2.94
N ALA A 73 6.67 -14.25 2.59
CA ALA A 73 5.63 -13.47 1.91
C ALA A 73 6.27 -12.42 1.00
N PRO A 74 5.55 -11.89 0.00
CA PRO A 74 6.08 -10.85 -0.87
C PRO A 74 6.30 -9.54 -0.11
N VAL A 75 7.41 -8.85 -0.45
CA VAL A 75 7.73 -7.49 0.02
C VAL A 75 7.83 -6.57 -1.18
N VAL A 76 6.95 -5.58 -1.24
CA VAL A 76 6.96 -4.48 -2.22
C VAL A 76 7.35 -3.20 -1.50
N ALA A 77 8.39 -2.51 -1.97
CA ALA A 77 8.83 -1.26 -1.36
C ALA A 77 8.46 -0.05 -2.23
N HIS A 78 7.94 0.99 -1.60
CA HIS A 78 7.67 2.24 -2.29
C HIS A 78 8.96 3.08 -2.42
N ILE A 79 9.19 3.58 -3.64
CA ILE A 79 10.41 4.34 -4.00
C ILE A 79 10.11 5.73 -4.56
N GLY A 80 8.82 6.12 -4.68
CA GLY A 80 8.43 7.35 -5.35
C GLY A 80 8.96 8.60 -4.65
N GLU A 81 9.55 9.50 -5.45
CA GLU A 81 9.98 10.85 -5.11
C GLU A 81 9.41 11.82 -6.15
N VAL A 82 9.46 13.13 -5.87
CA VAL A 82 9.02 14.14 -6.85
C VAL A 82 9.90 14.10 -8.09
N SER A 83 11.20 13.88 -7.92
CA SER A 83 12.19 13.84 -8.99
C SER A 83 12.38 12.42 -9.53
N THR A 84 12.35 12.27 -10.86
CA THR A 84 12.71 11.02 -11.55
C THR A 84 14.10 10.53 -11.15
N ARG A 85 15.06 11.46 -11.01
CA ARG A 85 16.43 11.15 -10.60
C ARG A 85 16.48 10.50 -9.22
N GLU A 86 15.81 11.09 -8.24
CA GLU A 86 15.83 10.59 -6.86
C GLU A 86 15.05 9.28 -6.74
N THR A 87 13.92 9.14 -7.46
CA THR A 87 13.18 7.86 -7.54
C THR A 87 14.05 6.74 -8.06
N ARG A 88 14.83 6.99 -9.15
CA ARG A 88 15.77 6.01 -9.71
C ARG A 88 16.86 5.64 -8.71
N ARG A 89 17.48 6.64 -8.07
CA ARG A 89 18.56 6.43 -7.11
C ARG A 89 18.11 5.60 -5.91
N LEU A 90 16.99 5.97 -5.30
CA LEU A 90 16.39 5.20 -4.21
C LEU A 90 16.01 3.79 -4.64
N GLY A 91 15.38 3.67 -5.82
CA GLY A 91 14.95 2.39 -6.37
C GLY A 91 16.12 1.42 -6.60
N GLN A 92 17.24 1.90 -7.13
CA GLN A 92 18.45 1.10 -7.33
C GLN A 92 19.01 0.57 -5.99
N GLN A 93 19.01 1.38 -4.95
CA GLN A 93 19.50 0.96 -3.62
C GLN A 93 18.54 -0.06 -2.98
N ILE A 94 17.23 0.17 -3.08
CA ILE A 94 16.22 -0.75 -2.52
C ILE A 94 16.19 -2.09 -3.29
N ALA A 95 16.40 -2.07 -4.60
CA ALA A 95 16.48 -3.30 -5.41
C ALA A 95 17.57 -4.27 -4.92
N LEU A 96 18.68 -3.76 -4.39
CA LEU A 96 19.77 -4.58 -3.84
C LEU A 96 19.43 -5.26 -2.52
N LEU A 97 18.33 -4.90 -1.88
CA LEU A 97 17.92 -5.48 -0.60
C LEU A 97 17.16 -6.82 -0.74
N GLY A 98 16.78 -7.18 -1.96
CA GLY A 98 16.02 -8.42 -2.22
C GLY A 98 14.50 -8.26 -2.09
N VAL A 99 13.96 -7.07 -2.32
CA VAL A 99 12.50 -6.86 -2.46
C VAL A 99 11.97 -7.60 -3.69
N ASP A 100 10.74 -8.09 -3.63
CA ASP A 100 10.10 -8.80 -4.76
C ASP A 100 9.68 -7.84 -5.89
N ALA A 101 9.38 -6.59 -5.56
CA ALA A 101 9.08 -5.51 -6.50
C ALA A 101 9.21 -4.14 -5.81
N VAL A 102 9.18 -3.09 -6.61
CA VAL A 102 9.06 -1.72 -6.10
C VAL A 102 7.79 -1.06 -6.66
N SER A 103 7.36 0.02 -6.01
CA SER A 103 6.22 0.83 -6.46
C SER A 103 6.58 2.31 -6.42
N ALA A 104 6.19 3.06 -7.45
CA ALA A 104 6.41 4.50 -7.51
C ALA A 104 5.07 5.25 -7.67
N ILE A 105 4.78 6.14 -6.72
CA ILE A 105 3.67 7.08 -6.82
C ILE A 105 3.96 8.10 -7.93
N THR A 106 2.93 8.68 -8.55
CA THR A 106 3.11 9.82 -9.45
C THR A 106 3.84 10.96 -8.72
N PRO A 107 4.72 11.72 -9.38
CA PRO A 107 5.22 12.97 -8.81
C PRO A 107 4.06 13.84 -8.29
N TRP A 108 4.32 14.64 -7.28
CA TRP A 108 3.32 15.52 -6.66
C TRP A 108 3.77 16.96 -6.70
N PHE A 109 2.88 17.88 -6.35
CA PHE A 109 3.11 19.32 -6.31
C PHE A 109 3.05 20.00 -7.69
N VAL A 110 3.63 19.40 -8.74
CA VAL A 110 3.60 19.94 -10.11
C VAL A 110 2.66 19.09 -10.96
N PRO A 111 1.67 19.69 -11.64
CA PRO A 111 0.82 18.96 -12.58
C PRO A 111 1.62 18.51 -13.81
N LEU A 112 1.49 17.23 -14.15
CA LEU A 112 2.19 16.61 -15.27
C LEU A 112 1.23 16.14 -16.35
N LYS A 113 1.66 16.24 -17.61
CA LYS A 113 0.98 15.63 -18.76
C LYS A 113 1.23 14.12 -18.79
N GLN A 114 0.36 13.39 -19.51
CA GLN A 114 0.51 11.93 -19.62
C GLN A 114 1.85 11.51 -20.25
N GLU A 115 2.33 12.24 -21.25
CA GLU A 115 3.65 12.00 -21.86
C GLU A 115 4.80 12.17 -20.86
N GLU A 116 4.69 13.14 -19.95
CA GLU A 116 5.70 13.36 -18.90
C GLU A 116 5.68 12.23 -17.87
N LEU A 117 4.50 11.71 -17.53
CA LEU A 117 4.36 10.51 -16.70
C LEU A 117 4.94 9.27 -17.38
N ILE A 118 4.70 9.09 -18.70
CA ILE A 118 5.29 8.00 -19.48
C ILE A 118 6.82 8.07 -19.41
N ASN A 119 7.39 9.24 -19.70
CA ASN A 119 8.84 9.45 -19.65
C ASN A 119 9.41 9.19 -18.25
N HIS A 120 8.71 9.66 -17.20
CA HIS A 120 9.09 9.44 -15.80
C HIS A 120 9.18 7.96 -15.47
N TYR A 121 8.11 7.21 -15.71
CA TYR A 121 8.05 5.78 -15.35
C TYR A 121 8.96 4.89 -16.22
N THR A 122 9.07 5.19 -17.52
CA THR A 122 10.01 4.48 -18.40
C THR A 122 11.44 4.65 -17.91
N ALA A 123 11.87 5.91 -17.62
CA ALA A 123 13.21 6.16 -17.12
C ALA A 123 13.49 5.50 -15.77
N ILE A 124 12.48 5.32 -14.89
CA ILE A 124 12.63 4.58 -13.65
C ILE A 124 12.78 3.09 -13.94
N ALA A 125 11.91 2.52 -14.76
CA ALA A 125 11.89 1.10 -15.08
C ALA A 125 13.17 0.62 -15.78
N ASP A 126 13.72 1.45 -16.68
CA ASP A 126 15.01 1.22 -17.36
C ASP A 126 16.20 1.10 -16.39
N ALA A 127 16.09 1.77 -15.23
CA ALA A 127 17.19 1.83 -14.26
C ALA A 127 17.12 0.73 -13.18
N LEU A 128 16.05 -0.06 -13.14
CA LEU A 128 15.79 -1.01 -12.07
C LEU A 128 16.02 -2.46 -12.49
N SER A 129 16.57 -3.25 -11.57
CA SER A 129 16.74 -4.70 -11.72
C SER A 129 15.57 -5.51 -11.13
N VAL A 130 14.56 -4.86 -10.57
CA VAL A 130 13.37 -5.47 -9.97
C VAL A 130 12.10 -4.89 -10.60
N PRO A 131 10.99 -5.63 -10.61
CA PRO A 131 9.73 -5.18 -11.20
C PRO A 131 9.21 -3.88 -10.58
N LEU A 132 8.61 -3.01 -11.41
CA LEU A 132 8.01 -1.73 -11.02
C LEU A 132 6.48 -1.79 -11.12
N PHE A 133 5.79 -1.41 -10.05
CA PHE A 133 4.37 -1.08 -10.05
C PHE A 133 4.17 0.44 -10.09
N LEU A 134 3.33 0.89 -11.00
CA LEU A 134 2.80 2.25 -10.99
C LEU A 134 1.91 2.45 -9.76
N TYR A 135 1.86 3.67 -9.20
CA TYR A 135 0.96 3.96 -8.09
C TYR A 135 0.15 5.23 -8.36
N ASN A 136 -1.15 5.04 -8.58
CA ASN A 136 -2.12 6.09 -8.86
C ASN A 136 -2.90 6.46 -7.58
N ILE A 137 -2.76 7.71 -7.12
CA ILE A 137 -3.51 8.27 -5.98
C ILE A 137 -3.74 9.77 -6.18
N PRO A 138 -4.56 10.18 -7.15
CA PRO A 138 -4.68 11.58 -7.59
C PRO A 138 -5.11 12.53 -6.48
N ALA A 139 -5.91 12.09 -5.52
CA ALA A 139 -6.33 12.91 -4.37
C ALA A 139 -5.14 13.37 -3.48
N ARG A 140 -3.95 12.81 -3.64
CA ARG A 140 -2.74 13.16 -2.85
C ARG A 140 -1.68 13.84 -3.69
N THR A 141 -1.54 13.44 -4.94
CA THR A 141 -0.47 13.94 -5.81
C THR A 141 -0.91 15.08 -6.71
N GLY A 142 -2.20 15.19 -7.01
CA GLY A 142 -2.74 16.07 -8.05
C GLY A 142 -2.52 15.53 -9.47
N ASN A 143 -1.81 14.41 -9.63
CA ASN A 143 -1.54 13.76 -10.91
C ASN A 143 -2.29 12.43 -11.01
N THR A 144 -2.94 12.20 -12.16
CA THR A 144 -3.68 10.97 -12.46
C THR A 144 -3.00 10.24 -13.60
N ILE A 145 -2.77 8.94 -13.44
CA ILE A 145 -2.39 8.06 -14.55
C ILE A 145 -3.68 7.70 -15.30
N ALA A 146 -3.74 8.02 -16.60
CA ALA A 146 -4.87 7.60 -17.42
C ALA A 146 -4.79 6.08 -17.74
N PRO A 147 -5.92 5.38 -17.92
CA PRO A 147 -5.90 3.96 -18.31
C PRO A 147 -5.07 3.68 -19.57
N GLU A 148 -5.13 4.54 -20.56
CA GLU A 148 -4.34 4.45 -21.81
C GLU A 148 -2.85 4.62 -21.54
N THR A 149 -2.48 5.48 -20.59
CA THR A 149 -1.10 5.66 -20.15
C THR A 149 -0.57 4.40 -19.46
N ALA A 150 -1.37 3.79 -18.60
CA ALA A 150 -1.02 2.51 -17.97
C ALA A 150 -0.87 1.40 -19.03
N ARG A 151 -1.79 1.34 -20.02
CA ARG A 151 -1.70 0.42 -21.15
C ARG A 151 -0.43 0.62 -21.99
N GLN A 152 -0.03 1.86 -22.22
CA GLN A 152 1.22 2.14 -22.94
C GLN A 152 2.43 1.70 -22.15
N LEU A 153 2.49 2.01 -20.86
CA LEU A 153 3.56 1.63 -19.94
C LEU A 153 3.64 0.11 -19.72
N ALA A 154 2.52 -0.60 -19.79
CA ALA A 154 2.47 -2.06 -19.69
C ALA A 154 3.23 -2.81 -20.80
N ARG A 155 3.62 -2.12 -21.87
CA ARG A 155 4.50 -2.68 -22.93
C ARG A 155 5.96 -2.74 -22.50
N HIS A 156 6.34 -2.07 -21.43
CA HIS A 156 7.68 -2.09 -20.89
C HIS A 156 7.85 -3.34 -20.01
N GLU A 157 8.85 -4.19 -20.32
CA GLU A 157 9.03 -5.49 -19.68
C GLU A 157 9.16 -5.45 -18.15
N ASN A 158 9.69 -4.34 -17.61
CA ASN A 158 9.91 -4.16 -16.17
C ASN A 158 8.79 -3.36 -15.47
N ILE A 159 7.75 -2.91 -16.19
CA ILE A 159 6.54 -2.30 -15.60
C ILE A 159 5.45 -3.35 -15.58
N VAL A 160 5.14 -3.85 -14.39
CA VAL A 160 4.43 -5.12 -14.21
C VAL A 160 3.04 -4.97 -13.62
N GLY A 161 2.61 -3.73 -13.39
CA GLY A 161 1.26 -3.50 -12.88
C GLY A 161 1.05 -2.08 -12.37
N ILE A 162 -0.15 -1.86 -11.87
CA ILE A 162 -0.58 -0.60 -11.27
C ILE A 162 -1.34 -0.86 -9.98
N LYS A 163 -1.01 -0.09 -8.94
CA LYS A 163 -1.85 0.06 -7.75
C LYS A 163 -2.76 1.27 -7.94
N ASP A 164 -4.07 1.07 -7.96
CA ASP A 164 -5.03 2.16 -7.99
C ASP A 164 -5.60 2.47 -6.62
N SER A 165 -5.43 3.71 -6.18
CA SER A 165 -5.96 4.27 -4.93
C SER A 165 -6.78 5.55 -5.18
N ALA A 166 -7.35 5.72 -6.36
CA ALA A 166 -8.21 6.86 -6.68
C ALA A 166 -9.51 6.90 -5.85
N GLY A 167 -9.90 5.77 -5.27
CA GLY A 167 -11.05 5.69 -4.37
C GLY A 167 -12.38 5.46 -5.05
N SER A 168 -12.43 5.28 -6.37
CA SER A 168 -13.64 4.99 -7.13
C SER A 168 -13.55 3.64 -7.84
N TYR A 169 -14.70 2.97 -7.95
CA TYR A 169 -14.82 1.75 -8.73
C TYR A 169 -14.53 1.97 -10.22
N ASP A 170 -14.98 3.10 -10.77
CA ASP A 170 -14.77 3.43 -12.19
C ASP A 170 -13.28 3.56 -12.55
N SER A 171 -12.45 4.11 -11.64
CA SER A 171 -11.01 4.17 -11.84
C SER A 171 -10.40 2.76 -11.90
N LEU A 172 -10.70 1.93 -10.91
CA LEU A 172 -10.20 0.55 -10.85
C LEU A 172 -10.62 -0.25 -12.08
N LYS A 173 -11.91 -0.16 -12.46
CA LYS A 173 -12.47 -0.83 -13.64
C LYS A 173 -11.84 -0.34 -14.93
N GLY A 174 -11.59 0.98 -15.04
CA GLY A 174 -10.92 1.57 -16.19
C GLY A 174 -9.53 0.98 -16.44
N PHE A 175 -8.73 0.75 -15.39
CA PHE A 175 -7.43 0.09 -15.52
C PHE A 175 -7.58 -1.39 -15.89
N LEU A 176 -8.47 -2.13 -15.23
CA LEU A 176 -8.73 -3.53 -15.56
C LEU A 176 -9.13 -3.73 -17.03
N ASP A 177 -10.02 -2.86 -17.53
CA ASP A 177 -10.47 -2.92 -18.93
C ASP A 177 -9.36 -2.54 -19.91
N ALA A 178 -8.55 -1.52 -19.56
CA ALA A 178 -7.47 -1.06 -20.44
C ALA A 178 -6.34 -2.07 -20.63
N VAL A 179 -6.10 -2.95 -19.64
CA VAL A 179 -4.99 -3.92 -19.68
C VAL A 179 -5.46 -5.37 -19.80
N ARG A 180 -6.73 -5.61 -20.05
CA ARG A 180 -7.36 -6.94 -20.09
C ARG A 180 -6.65 -7.95 -21.00
N ASP A 181 -6.09 -7.47 -22.11
CA ASP A 181 -5.42 -8.24 -23.14
C ASP A 181 -3.87 -8.20 -23.02
N ILE A 182 -3.35 -7.73 -21.90
CA ILE A 182 -1.91 -7.63 -21.65
C ILE A 182 -1.50 -8.66 -20.59
N ASP A 183 -0.85 -9.72 -21.01
CA ASP A 183 -0.32 -10.72 -20.10
C ASP A 183 0.81 -10.15 -19.23
N GLY A 184 0.80 -10.52 -17.96
CA GLY A 184 1.88 -10.17 -17.03
C GLY A 184 1.80 -8.73 -16.47
N PHE A 185 0.71 -8.02 -16.70
CA PHE A 185 0.46 -6.72 -16.06
C PHE A 185 -0.70 -6.82 -15.07
N ASP A 186 -0.42 -6.58 -13.80
CA ASP A 186 -1.35 -6.74 -12.68
C ASP A 186 -2.03 -5.43 -12.30
N VAL A 187 -3.32 -5.47 -11.96
CA VAL A 187 -4.02 -4.36 -11.30
C VAL A 187 -4.20 -4.71 -9.83
N LEU A 188 -3.71 -3.81 -8.96
CA LEU A 188 -3.78 -3.96 -7.51
C LEU A 188 -4.80 -2.96 -6.95
N ASN A 189 -5.77 -3.46 -6.20
CA ASN A 189 -6.76 -2.62 -5.54
C ASN A 189 -6.15 -1.90 -4.31
N GLY A 190 -6.30 -0.58 -4.22
CA GLY A 190 -5.85 0.24 -3.09
C GLY A 190 -6.92 0.59 -2.06
N PRO A 191 -8.18 0.88 -2.46
CA PRO A 191 -9.24 1.25 -1.53
C PRO A 191 -9.75 0.05 -0.72
N ASP A 192 -9.66 0.10 0.62
CA ASP A 192 -10.16 -0.96 1.50
C ASP A 192 -11.67 -1.27 1.32
N SER A 193 -12.45 -0.34 0.76
CA SER A 193 -13.88 -0.55 0.47
C SER A 193 -14.17 -1.35 -0.79
N LEU A 194 -13.19 -1.64 -1.62
CA LEU A 194 -13.34 -2.29 -2.92
C LEU A 194 -12.59 -3.62 -3.03
N ILE A 195 -12.10 -4.20 -1.92
CA ILE A 195 -11.24 -5.39 -1.96
C ILE A 195 -11.97 -6.58 -2.60
N HIS A 196 -13.17 -6.91 -2.10
CA HIS A 196 -13.99 -8.00 -2.65
C HIS A 196 -14.29 -7.78 -4.14
N GLN A 197 -14.79 -6.58 -4.49
CA GLN A 197 -15.15 -6.27 -5.88
C GLN A 197 -13.92 -6.30 -6.79
N GLY A 198 -12.77 -5.78 -6.31
CA GLY A 198 -11.52 -5.84 -7.05
C GLY A 198 -11.11 -7.28 -7.40
N PHE A 199 -11.23 -8.23 -6.45
CA PHE A 199 -10.95 -9.64 -6.72
C PHE A 199 -11.96 -10.25 -7.69
N VAL A 200 -13.25 -9.94 -7.56
CA VAL A 200 -14.29 -10.42 -8.49
C VAL A 200 -14.01 -9.96 -9.92
N ASP A 201 -13.51 -8.74 -10.10
CA ASP A 201 -13.26 -8.15 -11.42
C ASP A 201 -11.86 -8.46 -11.96
N GLY A 202 -10.99 -9.15 -11.19
CA GLY A 202 -9.72 -9.66 -11.69
C GLY A 202 -8.47 -8.96 -11.15
N CYS A 203 -8.55 -8.15 -10.08
CA CYS A 203 -7.36 -7.69 -9.38
C CYS A 203 -6.57 -8.88 -8.83
N SER A 204 -5.26 -8.89 -9.01
CA SER A 204 -4.40 -9.96 -8.49
C SER A 204 -4.17 -9.84 -6.98
N ALA A 205 -4.16 -8.61 -6.45
CA ALA A 205 -3.95 -8.33 -5.04
C ALA A 205 -4.69 -7.06 -4.59
N CYS A 206 -4.79 -6.89 -3.27
CA CYS A 206 -5.09 -5.60 -2.66
C CYS A 206 -3.93 -5.12 -1.79
N ILE A 207 -3.78 -3.80 -1.67
CA ILE A 207 -2.80 -3.16 -0.79
C ILE A 207 -3.58 -2.35 0.25
N SER A 208 -3.78 -2.94 1.43
CA SER A 208 -4.68 -2.47 2.47
C SER A 208 -3.99 -1.66 3.56
N GLY A 209 -4.51 -0.49 3.88
CA GLY A 209 -4.12 0.29 5.06
C GLY A 209 -4.73 -0.26 6.35
N LEU A 210 -5.98 -0.71 6.30
CA LEU A 210 -6.67 -1.28 7.44
C LEU A 210 -6.10 -2.63 7.91
N ALA A 211 -5.39 -3.35 7.05
CA ALA A 211 -4.72 -4.58 7.46
C ALA A 211 -3.70 -4.36 8.61
N ASN A 212 -3.26 -3.13 8.86
CA ASN A 212 -2.46 -2.83 10.06
C ASN A 212 -3.24 -3.09 11.35
N VAL A 213 -4.52 -2.72 11.41
CA VAL A 213 -5.35 -2.89 12.62
C VAL A 213 -6.18 -4.16 12.60
N ALA A 214 -6.58 -4.64 11.42
CA ALA A 214 -7.46 -5.79 11.20
C ALA A 214 -6.86 -6.79 10.18
N PRO A 215 -5.67 -7.37 10.44
CA PRO A 215 -4.97 -8.18 9.46
C PRO A 215 -5.75 -9.44 9.04
N ALA A 216 -6.37 -10.14 9.98
CA ALA A 216 -7.12 -11.36 9.71
C ALA A 216 -8.44 -11.08 8.97
N GLU A 217 -9.14 -10.02 9.33
CA GLU A 217 -10.39 -9.60 8.74
C GLU A 217 -10.20 -9.21 7.27
N ILE A 218 -9.13 -8.48 6.97
CA ILE A 218 -8.78 -8.14 5.59
C ILE A 218 -8.37 -9.40 4.82
N ASN A 219 -7.55 -10.27 5.40
CA ASN A 219 -7.17 -11.52 4.75
C ASN A 219 -8.38 -12.43 4.49
N ALA A 220 -9.39 -12.43 5.38
CA ALA A 220 -10.61 -13.21 5.21
C ALA A 220 -11.37 -12.89 3.92
N ILE A 221 -11.31 -11.64 3.41
CA ILE A 221 -11.92 -11.28 2.13
C ILE A 221 -11.25 -12.08 0.99
N TRP A 222 -9.91 -12.09 0.96
CA TRP A 222 -9.15 -12.83 -0.04
C TRP A 222 -9.27 -14.34 0.12
N SER A 223 -9.03 -14.86 1.31
CA SER A 223 -8.99 -16.31 1.54
C SER A 223 -10.32 -16.99 1.24
N ARG A 224 -11.44 -16.36 1.60
CA ARG A 224 -12.78 -16.83 1.25
C ARG A 224 -13.05 -16.75 -0.26
N PHE A 225 -12.70 -15.61 -0.89
CA PHE A 225 -12.82 -15.47 -2.34
C PHE A 225 -12.01 -16.56 -3.07
N HIS A 226 -10.78 -16.76 -2.68
CA HIS A 226 -9.87 -17.75 -3.29
C HIS A 226 -10.34 -19.20 -3.08
N ALA A 227 -11.02 -19.46 -1.97
CA ALA A 227 -11.67 -20.76 -1.69
C ALA A 227 -13.01 -20.95 -2.42
N GLY A 228 -13.47 -19.97 -3.20
CA GLY A 228 -14.78 -20.00 -3.89
C GLY A 228 -15.97 -19.59 -3.02
N ASP A 229 -15.77 -19.19 -1.77
CA ASP A 229 -16.80 -18.66 -0.88
C ASP A 229 -17.04 -17.16 -1.17
N ILE A 230 -17.69 -16.89 -2.28
CA ILE A 230 -17.98 -15.53 -2.75
C ILE A 230 -18.90 -14.78 -1.78
N ALA A 231 -19.89 -15.47 -1.21
CA ALA A 231 -20.82 -14.86 -0.24
C ALA A 231 -20.12 -14.49 1.06
N GLY A 232 -19.26 -15.36 1.60
CA GLY A 232 -18.48 -15.09 2.80
C GLY A 232 -17.43 -14.00 2.59
N SER A 233 -16.82 -13.93 1.41
CA SER A 233 -15.91 -12.83 1.04
C SER A 233 -16.64 -11.48 1.04
N ARG A 234 -17.85 -11.41 0.47
CA ARG A 234 -18.69 -10.21 0.50
C ARG A 234 -19.07 -9.80 1.92
N GLN A 235 -19.46 -10.74 2.76
CA GLN A 235 -19.78 -10.46 4.16
C GLN A 235 -18.59 -9.91 4.93
N ALA A 236 -17.39 -10.47 4.72
CA ALA A 236 -16.15 -9.93 5.30
C ALA A 236 -15.86 -8.50 4.82
N GLN A 237 -16.12 -8.20 3.54
CA GLN A 237 -16.01 -6.84 3.00
C GLN A 237 -16.95 -5.85 3.69
N GLU A 238 -18.17 -6.23 4.00
CA GLU A 238 -19.15 -5.36 4.67
C GLU A 238 -18.64 -4.92 6.05
N GLN A 239 -18.07 -5.84 6.83
CA GLN A 239 -17.45 -5.54 8.14
C GLN A 239 -16.27 -4.58 8.01
N VAL A 240 -15.39 -4.85 7.07
CA VAL A 240 -14.22 -3.99 6.76
C VAL A 240 -14.68 -2.60 6.30
N THR A 241 -15.72 -2.50 5.49
CA THR A 241 -16.27 -1.22 5.02
C THR A 241 -16.81 -0.38 6.18
N GLY A 242 -17.45 -1.00 7.18
CA GLY A 242 -17.91 -0.34 8.39
C GLY A 242 -16.73 0.23 9.21
N LEU A 243 -15.74 -0.61 9.53
CA LEU A 243 -14.52 -0.20 10.23
C LEU A 243 -13.82 0.96 9.50
N ARG A 244 -13.61 0.83 8.19
CA ARG A 244 -12.99 1.88 7.35
C ARG A 244 -13.75 3.19 7.44
N THR A 245 -15.06 3.13 7.26
CA THR A 245 -15.91 4.33 7.21
C THR A 245 -15.84 5.09 8.53
N ASP A 246 -15.91 4.40 9.64
CA ASP A 246 -15.90 5.02 10.95
C ASP A 246 -14.49 5.53 11.31
N LEU A 247 -13.44 4.72 11.12
CA LEU A 247 -12.08 5.08 11.50
C LEU A 247 -11.52 6.25 10.66
N TYR A 248 -11.74 6.24 9.34
CA TYR A 248 -11.19 7.27 8.44
C TYR A 248 -11.96 8.60 8.45
N LYS A 249 -13.13 8.64 9.11
CA LYS A 249 -13.80 9.90 9.45
C LYS A 249 -13.14 10.65 10.61
N VAL A 250 -12.43 9.94 11.50
CA VAL A 250 -11.80 10.55 12.68
C VAL A 250 -10.60 11.39 12.29
N ALA A 251 -9.75 10.88 11.38
CA ALA A 251 -8.54 11.54 10.89
C ALA A 251 -8.06 10.96 9.56
N PHE A 252 -7.05 11.58 8.96
CA PHE A 252 -6.34 11.02 7.80
C PHE A 252 -5.83 9.62 8.09
N SER A 253 -6.04 8.70 7.14
CA SER A 253 -5.86 7.25 7.35
C SER A 253 -4.55 6.83 8.02
N PRO A 254 -3.35 7.31 7.65
CA PRO A 254 -2.11 6.92 8.34
C PRO A 254 -2.13 7.21 9.84
N ALA A 255 -2.59 8.42 10.24
CA ALA A 255 -2.68 8.79 11.65
C ALA A 255 -3.77 8.02 12.39
N ALA A 256 -4.95 7.86 11.78
CA ALA A 256 -6.06 7.12 12.39
C ALA A 256 -5.69 5.66 12.65
N VAL A 257 -5.06 4.99 11.67
CA VAL A 257 -4.56 3.61 11.78
C VAL A 257 -3.49 3.50 12.86
N LYS A 258 -2.51 4.40 12.85
CA LYS A 258 -1.41 4.39 13.83
C LYS A 258 -1.94 4.63 15.25
N LYS A 259 -2.88 5.58 15.43
CA LYS A 259 -3.50 5.83 16.73
C LYS A 259 -4.35 4.64 17.21
N ALA A 260 -5.07 3.98 16.31
CA ALA A 260 -5.79 2.75 16.66
C ALA A 260 -4.82 1.64 17.15
N LEU A 261 -3.70 1.43 16.44
CA LEU A 261 -2.67 0.50 16.88
C LEU A 261 -2.11 0.81 18.27
N GLN A 262 -1.84 2.10 18.58
CA GLN A 262 -1.41 2.51 19.91
C GLN A 262 -2.45 2.16 20.99
N LEU A 263 -3.73 2.44 20.72
CA LEU A 263 -4.83 2.14 21.65
C LEU A 263 -5.08 0.63 21.80
N MET A 264 -4.63 -0.18 20.85
CA MET A 264 -4.59 -1.65 20.91
C MET A 264 -3.33 -2.18 21.62
N GLY A 265 -2.44 -1.29 22.10
CA GLY A 265 -1.24 -1.68 22.84
C GLY A 265 0.02 -1.93 22.01
N HIS A 266 0.03 -1.51 20.75
CA HIS A 266 1.22 -1.63 19.89
C HIS A 266 2.11 -0.38 19.97
N GLU A 267 3.43 -0.58 20.08
CA GLU A 267 4.44 0.48 20.23
C GLU A 267 4.82 1.13 18.88
N VAL A 268 3.84 1.69 18.17
CA VAL A 268 4.07 2.28 16.84
C VAL A 268 4.41 3.78 16.86
N GLY A 269 4.28 4.42 18.03
CA GLY A 269 4.55 5.86 18.19
C GLY A 269 3.57 6.77 17.45
N ASP A 270 3.76 8.07 17.55
CA ASP A 270 2.94 9.06 16.85
C ASP A 270 3.42 9.30 15.42
N SER A 271 2.56 9.91 14.59
CA SER A 271 2.92 10.35 13.25
C SER A 271 3.89 11.53 13.28
N ARG A 272 4.82 11.60 12.33
CA ARG A 272 5.78 12.72 12.24
C ARG A 272 5.21 13.97 11.60
N TYR A 273 4.11 13.87 10.83
CA TYR A 273 3.45 15.06 10.30
C TYR A 273 2.51 15.68 11.33
N ALA A 274 2.17 16.96 11.12
CA ALA A 274 1.37 17.75 12.08
C ALA A 274 -0.06 17.21 12.17
N VAL A 275 -0.29 16.28 13.09
CA VAL A 275 -1.60 15.75 13.45
C VAL A 275 -1.71 15.64 14.96
N GLN A 276 -2.84 16.04 15.51
CA GLN A 276 -3.16 15.93 16.92
C GLN A 276 -4.56 15.33 17.07
N PHE A 277 -4.76 14.58 18.13
CA PHE A 277 -6.06 13.98 18.47
C PHE A 277 -6.61 14.62 19.75
N SER A 278 -7.84 15.10 19.69
CA SER A 278 -8.59 15.50 20.88
C SER A 278 -9.03 14.27 21.69
N ASP A 279 -9.35 14.44 22.97
CA ASP A 279 -9.89 13.38 23.82
C ASP A 279 -11.15 12.75 23.22
N HIS A 280 -12.00 13.56 22.59
CA HIS A 280 -13.18 13.06 21.88
C HIS A 280 -12.82 12.12 20.73
N GLN A 281 -11.83 12.47 19.89
CA GLN A 281 -11.37 11.60 18.81
C GLN A 281 -10.71 10.32 19.34
N LEU A 282 -9.95 10.40 20.42
CA LEU A 282 -9.38 9.21 21.08
C LEU A 282 -10.49 8.28 21.58
N GLN A 283 -11.55 8.83 22.18
CA GLN A 283 -12.69 8.01 22.62
C GLN A 283 -13.42 7.38 21.42
N GLN A 284 -13.65 8.16 20.35
CA GLN A 284 -14.24 7.60 19.11
C GLN A 284 -13.43 6.40 18.58
N ILE A 285 -12.10 6.49 18.55
CA ILE A 285 -11.26 5.37 18.09
C ILE A 285 -11.39 4.15 19.01
N ARG A 286 -11.44 4.34 20.36
CA ARG A 286 -11.68 3.24 21.30
C ARG A 286 -13.02 2.55 21.06
N ASP A 287 -14.08 3.33 20.83
CA ASP A 287 -15.42 2.80 20.58
C ASP A 287 -15.47 2.03 19.24
N ILE A 288 -14.73 2.49 18.23
CA ILE A 288 -14.58 1.80 16.94
C ILE A 288 -13.83 0.48 17.12
N ILE A 289 -12.71 0.47 17.85
CA ILE A 289 -11.96 -0.76 18.16
C ILE A 289 -12.87 -1.78 18.88
N ALA A 290 -13.58 -1.34 19.91
CA ALA A 290 -14.50 -2.19 20.67
C ALA A 290 -15.65 -2.76 19.79
N ARG A 291 -16.12 -2.00 18.81
CA ARG A 291 -17.22 -2.43 17.91
C ARG A 291 -16.79 -3.44 16.87
N TYR A 292 -15.60 -3.29 16.29
CA TYR A 292 -15.19 -4.02 15.09
C TYR A 292 -14.07 -5.03 15.32
N LEU A 293 -13.29 -4.90 16.41
CA LEU A 293 -12.04 -5.65 16.61
C LEU A 293 -11.95 -6.34 17.98
N ALA A 294 -13.02 -6.29 18.81
CA ALA A 294 -13.08 -6.95 20.11
C ALA A 294 -13.58 -8.39 20.01
#